data_67c0b2f8956e8d8f63b047b6b037d86a
#
_entry.id   67c0b2f8956e8d8f63b047b6b037d86a
#
_cell.length_a   1.000
_cell.length_b   1.000
_cell.length_c   1.000
_cell.angle_alpha   90.00
_cell.angle_beta   90.00
_cell.angle_gamma   90.00
#
_symmetry.space_group_name_H-M   'P 1'
#
loop_
_entity.id
_entity.type
_entity.pdbx_description
1 polymer ?
#
loop_
_entity_poly.entity_id
_entity_poly.type
_entity_poly.pdbx_seq_one_letter_code
_entity_poly.pdbx_strand_id
1 'polypeptide(L)'
;MAGGAREVLTLQLGHFAGFVGAHWWNQQDAALCAPTGGREPPAELCPDVLYRTGRTPHGQETYTPRLILMDLKGSLSSLKQEGGLYRDRQLDAAIAWQGKLTTHREELCPQTPGLQDLLSAEGVLSSDGTWRVKSIPNGKGPAPLTTATAPRPFIPTGGSIRVWSDFLRVHLHPRSICMIQKYNHDGEAGRLEAFGQGESILKEPRYLEDVEDRLHFYVEECDYLQGFQILCDLHDGFSGLGAKAAELLRDEYSGRGIISWGLLPGPCGRGEPLKNTYRVLNTALGLVHMSAHSCLVCPLSLGGSLGLRPEPPVTFPHLRYDATLPFHCSAILATALDALTAPYRLRSAPLPMAHLADMLNFSGKKVVTAAAAVPFPLAPGQSLPDALVQLGGAAAWTPLSACGSPSGTRCFAQSVVLRGVDRACHTSQLAPGTPLPSLLHACTAGEDVLAQYLQQQQPRVSSSHLLQAPCKVAPPYPRLFSPGLSREGLLADGAPCGAAVESVPVLGALCSSSALTRALGDLAGELSKLDVRRCASFLAAGVEQAELDEALQELRSLAQRYQSGGLGD
;
A
#
# COMPACT_ATOMS: atom_id res chain seq x y z
N MET A 1 18.19 27.52 -4.99
CA MET A 1 17.07 27.44 -4.03
C MET A 1 16.81 25.95 -3.84
N ALA A 2 17.00 25.42 -2.64
CA ALA A 2 16.58 24.06 -2.31
C ALA A 2 15.06 24.05 -2.46
N GLY A 3 14.56 23.31 -3.44
CA GLY A 3 13.13 23.14 -3.63
C GLY A 3 12.57 22.49 -2.37
N GLY A 4 11.64 23.16 -1.67
CA GLY A 4 10.95 22.59 -0.52
C GLY A 4 10.35 21.24 -0.86
N ALA A 5 10.26 20.35 0.11
CA ALA A 5 9.58 19.07 -0.05
C ALA A 5 8.14 19.34 -0.55
N ARG A 6 7.69 18.52 -1.49
CA ARG A 6 6.31 18.60 -2.00
C ARG A 6 5.51 17.54 -1.26
N GLU A 7 4.86 17.97 -0.19
CA GLU A 7 4.20 17.08 0.76
C GLU A 7 2.96 16.41 0.16
N VAL A 8 2.70 15.18 0.62
CA VAL A 8 1.52 14.40 0.31
C VAL A 8 0.82 14.03 1.60
N LEU A 9 -0.49 14.29 1.68
CA LEU A 9 -1.32 13.80 2.78
C LEU A 9 -1.98 12.48 2.37
N THR A 10 -1.88 11.48 3.22
CA THR A 10 -2.47 10.16 3.01
C THR A 10 -3.76 10.04 3.81
N LEU A 11 -4.86 9.66 3.14
CA LEU A 11 -6.09 9.20 3.77
C LEU A 11 -6.13 7.67 3.68
N GLN A 12 -6.34 7.01 4.80
CA GLN A 12 -6.40 5.55 4.90
C GLN A 12 -7.76 5.15 5.47
N LEU A 13 -8.62 4.59 4.62
CA LEU A 13 -10.05 4.43 4.87
C LEU A 13 -10.41 2.94 4.77
N GLY A 14 -10.62 2.30 5.91
CA GLY A 14 -11.03 0.91 5.97
C GLY A 14 -10.04 -0.04 6.63
N HIS A 15 -10.53 -1.21 6.93
CA HIS A 15 -9.78 -2.20 7.70
C HIS A 15 -8.66 -2.86 6.89
N PHE A 16 -8.94 -3.26 5.65
CA PHE A 16 -7.92 -3.82 4.76
C PHE A 16 -6.93 -2.74 4.29
N ALA A 17 -7.42 -1.51 4.06
CA ALA A 17 -6.57 -0.34 3.86
C ALA A 17 -5.65 -0.11 5.06
N GLY A 18 -6.14 -0.35 6.27
CA GLY A 18 -5.36 -0.39 7.49
C GLY A 18 -4.21 -1.39 7.45
N PHE A 19 -4.47 -2.63 6.99
CA PHE A 19 -3.42 -3.65 6.82
C PHE A 19 -2.38 -3.25 5.79
N VAL A 20 -2.79 -2.77 4.61
CA VAL A 20 -1.85 -2.32 3.55
C VAL A 20 -1.03 -1.13 4.04
N GLY A 21 -1.69 -0.14 4.66
CA GLY A 21 -1.02 1.02 5.19
C GLY A 21 -0.04 0.69 6.31
N ALA A 22 -0.38 -0.20 7.26
CA ALA A 22 0.51 -0.60 8.33
C ALA A 22 1.80 -1.23 7.81
N HIS A 23 1.73 -2.12 6.80
CA HIS A 23 2.93 -2.65 6.15
C HIS A 23 3.72 -1.56 5.42
N TRP A 24 3.03 -0.70 4.68
CA TRP A 24 3.68 0.36 3.93
C TRP A 24 4.40 1.37 4.83
N TRP A 25 3.77 1.81 5.92
CA TRP A 25 4.40 2.71 6.89
C TRP A 25 5.58 2.05 7.61
N ASN A 26 5.46 0.77 7.98
CA ASN A 26 6.58 0.03 8.57
C ASN A 26 7.79 -0.08 7.61
N GLN A 27 7.54 -0.24 6.31
CA GLN A 27 8.60 -0.25 5.29
C GLN A 27 9.28 1.12 5.16
N GLN A 28 8.50 2.21 5.20
CA GLN A 28 9.05 3.57 5.18
C GLN A 28 9.90 3.86 6.42
N ASP A 29 9.41 3.47 7.59
CA ASP A 29 10.12 3.65 8.87
C ASP A 29 11.43 2.85 8.89
N ALA A 30 11.40 1.60 8.43
CA ALA A 30 12.60 0.77 8.30
C ALA A 30 13.64 1.39 7.34
N ALA A 31 13.19 2.13 6.32
CA ALA A 31 14.09 2.84 5.41
C ALA A 31 14.69 4.10 6.06
N LEU A 32 13.95 4.78 6.96
CA LEU A 32 14.44 5.93 7.73
C LEU A 32 15.44 5.53 8.81
N CYS A 33 15.19 4.39 9.47
CA CYS A 33 16.01 3.90 10.58
C CYS A 33 17.24 3.10 10.13
N ALA A 34 17.50 2.94 8.83
CA ALA A 34 18.68 2.27 8.34
C ALA A 34 19.95 2.98 8.87
N PRO A 35 20.90 2.25 9.48
CA PRO A 35 22.12 2.86 10.03
C PRO A 35 22.89 3.54 8.91
N THR A 36 23.06 4.84 9.00
CA THR A 36 23.94 5.64 8.13
C THR A 36 25.40 5.35 8.47
N GLY A 37 25.82 4.12 8.22
CA GLY A 37 27.23 3.73 8.25
C GLY A 37 27.92 4.32 7.04
N GLY A 38 28.53 5.46 7.19
CA GLY A 38 29.47 6.25 6.41
C GLY A 38 29.76 5.99 4.92
N ARG A 39 29.01 5.14 4.22
CA ARG A 39 29.17 4.79 2.81
C ARG A 39 27.87 4.60 2.02
N GLU A 40 26.71 4.77 2.64
CA GLU A 40 25.47 4.68 1.86
C GLU A 40 25.27 5.94 1.01
N PRO A 41 24.85 5.79 -0.25
CA PRO A 41 24.49 6.93 -1.08
C PRO A 41 23.36 7.72 -0.42
N PRO A 42 23.27 9.04 -0.65
CA PRO A 42 22.20 9.86 -0.08
C PRO A 42 20.83 9.26 -0.44
N ALA A 43 19.91 9.27 0.52
CA ALA A 43 18.58 8.72 0.33
C ALA A 43 17.93 9.26 -0.95
N GLU A 44 17.57 8.36 -1.86
CA GLU A 44 16.97 8.71 -3.17
C GLU A 44 15.54 9.22 -3.03
N LEU A 45 14.82 8.74 -2.01
CA LEU A 45 13.48 9.19 -1.67
C LEU A 45 13.54 10.30 -0.59
N CYS A 46 12.66 11.27 -0.70
CA CYS A 46 12.54 12.37 0.27
C CYS A 46 11.52 11.98 1.35
N PRO A 47 11.93 11.75 2.61
CA PRO A 47 11.01 11.39 3.67
C PRO A 47 10.01 12.51 3.99
N ASP A 48 10.40 13.76 3.85
CA ASP A 48 9.56 14.93 4.16
C ASP A 48 8.28 14.99 3.32
N VAL A 49 8.24 14.28 2.20
CA VAL A 49 7.02 14.15 1.38
C VAL A 49 5.90 13.47 2.17
N LEU A 50 6.22 12.44 2.93
CA LEU A 50 5.24 11.61 3.65
C LEU A 50 5.21 11.85 5.15
N TYR A 51 6.31 12.33 5.72
CA TYR A 51 6.47 12.50 7.15
C TYR A 51 6.54 13.97 7.53
N ARG A 52 5.95 14.27 8.68
CA ARG A 52 6.19 15.53 9.38
C ARG A 52 7.33 15.33 10.37
N THR A 53 8.19 16.30 10.49
CA THR A 53 9.25 16.34 11.48
C THR A 53 8.78 17.13 12.70
N GLY A 54 8.80 16.50 13.85
CA GLY A 54 8.52 17.12 15.15
C GLY A 54 9.74 17.05 16.05
N ARG A 55 9.65 17.65 17.23
CA ARG A 55 10.66 17.52 18.27
C ARG A 55 10.02 17.16 19.58
N THR A 56 10.59 16.18 20.27
CA THR A 56 10.21 15.90 21.66
C THR A 56 10.60 17.04 22.58
N PRO A 57 10.03 17.15 23.81
CA PRO A 57 10.47 18.10 24.82
C PRO A 57 11.98 18.00 25.15
N HIS A 58 12.59 16.86 24.87
CA HIS A 58 14.02 16.61 25.06
C HIS A 58 14.88 16.94 23.84
N GLY A 59 14.30 17.57 22.79
CA GLY A 59 15.01 18.02 21.59
C GLY A 59 15.30 16.93 20.54
N GLN A 60 14.81 15.70 20.76
CA GLN A 60 14.93 14.62 19.76
C GLN A 60 13.95 14.83 18.61
N GLU A 61 14.42 14.64 17.39
CA GLU A 61 13.55 14.68 16.21
C GLU A 61 12.65 13.45 16.16
N THR A 62 11.40 13.69 15.79
CA THR A 62 10.38 12.64 15.63
C THR A 62 9.79 12.72 14.23
N TYR A 63 9.64 11.59 13.60
CA TYR A 63 9.01 11.46 12.29
C TYR A 63 7.66 10.81 12.45
N THR A 64 6.58 11.52 12.11
CA THR A 64 5.23 11.01 12.13
C THR A 64 4.60 11.09 10.75
N PRO A 65 3.88 10.07 10.28
CA PRO A 65 3.20 10.10 8.99
C PRO A 65 2.23 11.28 8.86
N ARG A 66 2.18 11.89 7.68
CA ARG A 66 1.07 12.78 7.28
C ARG A 66 -0.11 11.90 6.89
N LEU A 67 -0.86 11.47 7.90
CA LEU A 67 -1.88 10.44 7.76
C LEU A 67 -3.15 10.79 8.52
N ILE A 68 -4.27 10.64 7.84
CA ILE A 68 -5.60 10.55 8.45
C ILE A 68 -6.14 9.15 8.21
N LEU A 69 -6.32 8.40 9.28
CA LEU A 69 -6.79 7.03 9.25
C LEU A 69 -8.20 6.96 9.84
N MET A 70 -9.12 6.37 9.08
CA MET A 70 -10.49 6.11 9.55
C MET A 70 -10.77 4.62 9.52
N ASP A 71 -11.15 4.08 10.67
CA ASP A 71 -11.57 2.67 10.81
C ASP A 71 -12.66 2.55 11.88
N LEU A 72 -13.22 1.36 12.01
CA LEU A 72 -14.33 1.06 12.91
C LEU A 72 -13.86 0.85 14.35
N LYS A 73 -14.77 1.05 15.29
CA LYS A 73 -14.57 0.70 16.69
C LYS A 73 -14.13 -0.77 16.81
N GLY A 74 -13.06 -1.03 17.58
CA GLY A 74 -12.50 -2.36 17.78
C GLY A 74 -11.27 -2.69 16.92
N SER A 75 -10.92 -1.85 15.94
CA SER A 75 -9.75 -2.08 15.07
C SER A 75 -8.42 -1.63 15.68
N LEU A 76 -8.44 -0.86 16.76
CA LEU A 76 -7.21 -0.34 17.40
C LEU A 76 -6.52 -1.34 18.35
N SER A 77 -7.21 -2.39 18.81
CA SER A 77 -6.66 -3.35 19.78
C SER A 77 -5.94 -2.65 20.95
N SER A 78 -4.62 -2.80 21.03
CA SER A 78 -3.79 -2.18 22.07
C SER A 78 -3.32 -0.75 21.75
N LEU A 79 -3.55 -0.27 20.54
CA LEU A 79 -3.17 1.08 20.12
C LEU A 79 -4.14 2.10 20.70
N LYS A 80 -3.61 3.11 21.40
CA LYS A 80 -4.44 4.20 21.92
C LYS A 80 -4.81 5.17 20.81
N GLN A 81 -6.04 5.68 20.83
CA GLN A 81 -6.52 6.67 19.85
C GLN A 81 -5.67 7.96 19.87
N GLU A 82 -5.16 8.34 21.03
CA GLU A 82 -4.30 9.51 21.20
C GLU A 82 -2.87 9.30 20.65
N GLY A 83 -2.56 8.12 20.09
CA GLY A 83 -1.22 7.76 19.62
C GLY A 83 -0.25 7.44 20.76
N GLY A 84 0.97 7.03 20.39
CA GLY A 84 2.00 6.61 21.35
C GLY A 84 2.96 7.71 21.81
N LEU A 85 3.07 8.83 21.07
CA LEU A 85 4.07 9.88 21.33
C LEU A 85 3.78 10.72 22.56
N TYR A 86 2.52 10.84 22.97
CA TYR A 86 2.05 11.71 24.06
C TYR A 86 1.64 10.91 25.27
N ARG A 87 2.33 9.81 25.57
CA ARG A 87 2.15 9.09 26.84
C ARG A 87 2.66 9.99 27.98
N ASP A 88 1.77 10.78 28.58
CA ASP A 88 2.06 11.37 29.87
C ASP A 88 2.14 10.27 30.91
N ARG A 89 3.33 10.15 31.54
CA ARG A 89 3.57 9.24 32.67
C ARG A 89 2.77 9.60 33.93
N GLN A 90 1.98 10.68 33.90
CA GLN A 90 1.32 11.24 35.08
C GLN A 90 -0.16 10.91 35.18
N LEU A 91 -0.71 10.00 34.41
CA LEU A 91 -2.16 9.73 34.43
C LEU A 91 -2.67 8.87 35.60
N ASP A 92 -1.82 8.51 36.54
CA ASP A 92 -2.26 8.08 37.88
C ASP A 92 -2.16 9.21 38.93
N ALA A 93 -2.07 10.46 38.50
CA ALA A 93 -2.26 11.59 39.42
C ALA A 93 -3.68 11.48 39.98
N ALA A 94 -3.78 11.18 41.26
CA ALA A 94 -5.03 11.07 41.98
C ALA A 94 -5.89 12.30 41.65
N ILE A 95 -6.97 12.10 40.91
CA ILE A 95 -7.97 13.14 40.69
C ILE A 95 -8.51 13.41 42.10
N ALA A 96 -8.16 14.56 42.68
CA ALA A 96 -8.65 15.00 43.95
C ALA A 96 -10.15 15.32 43.83
N TRP A 97 -10.97 14.29 43.87
CA TRP A 97 -12.42 14.41 43.85
C TRP A 97 -12.96 14.02 45.24
N GLN A 98 -13.73 14.89 45.84
CA GLN A 98 -14.32 14.66 47.18
C GLN A 98 -15.63 13.84 47.18
N GLY A 99 -16.04 13.28 46.04
CA GLY A 99 -17.25 12.48 45.88
C GLY A 99 -16.96 11.00 45.57
N LYS A 100 -18.01 10.18 45.50
CA LYS A 100 -17.91 8.78 45.05
C LYS A 100 -17.53 8.77 43.57
N LEU A 101 -16.33 8.31 43.26
CA LEU A 101 -15.86 8.06 41.89
C LEU A 101 -16.17 6.60 41.54
N THR A 102 -16.99 6.39 40.49
CA THR A 102 -17.15 5.06 39.91
C THR A 102 -16.28 5.03 38.66
N THR A 103 -15.12 4.37 38.74
CA THR A 103 -14.24 4.17 37.56
C THR A 103 -14.67 2.89 36.89
N HIS A 104 -15.14 3.00 35.64
CA HIS A 104 -15.23 1.87 34.72
C HIS A 104 -13.90 1.75 34.01
N ARG A 105 -13.09 0.76 34.36
CA ARG A 105 -11.93 0.37 33.55
C ARG A 105 -12.45 -0.55 32.43
N GLU A 106 -12.39 -0.11 31.20
CA GLU A 106 -12.46 -1.04 30.08
C GLU A 106 -11.24 -1.95 30.19
N GLU A 107 -11.46 -3.26 30.25
CA GLU A 107 -10.37 -4.22 30.16
C GLU A 107 -9.71 -4.04 28.78
N LEU A 108 -8.41 -3.75 28.78
CA LEU A 108 -7.61 -3.78 27.57
C LEU A 108 -7.78 -5.16 26.93
N CYS A 109 -8.17 -5.20 25.66
CA CYS A 109 -8.18 -6.46 24.92
C CYS A 109 -6.86 -7.19 25.15
N PRO A 110 -6.87 -8.48 25.54
CA PRO A 110 -5.65 -9.23 25.78
C PRO A 110 -4.80 -9.19 24.50
N GLN A 111 -3.55 -8.79 24.66
CA GLN A 111 -2.60 -8.78 23.54
C GLN A 111 -2.59 -10.18 22.92
N THR A 112 -2.71 -10.23 21.59
CA THR A 112 -2.64 -11.51 20.88
C THR A 112 -1.29 -12.18 21.17
N PRO A 113 -1.24 -13.50 21.34
CA PRO A 113 0.02 -14.23 21.61
C PRO A 113 1.12 -13.86 20.61
N GLY A 114 0.77 -13.65 19.34
CA GLY A 114 1.71 -13.24 18.32
C GLY A 114 2.33 -11.85 18.52
N LEU A 115 1.62 -10.92 19.14
CA LEU A 115 2.15 -9.60 19.48
C LEU A 115 3.09 -9.67 20.69
N GLN A 116 2.74 -10.48 21.70
CA GLN A 116 3.61 -10.72 22.85
C GLN A 116 4.94 -11.35 22.44
N ASP A 117 4.91 -12.28 21.48
CA ASP A 117 6.11 -12.93 20.98
C ASP A 117 6.94 -12.00 20.09
N LEU A 118 6.32 -11.15 19.28
CA LEU A 118 7.00 -10.07 18.55
C LEU A 118 7.70 -9.09 19.50
N LEU A 119 7.02 -8.65 20.54
CA LEU A 119 7.56 -7.73 21.53
C LEU A 119 8.67 -8.37 22.38
N SER A 120 8.59 -9.69 22.63
CA SER A 120 9.61 -10.44 23.39
C SER A 120 10.85 -10.78 22.55
N ALA A 121 10.70 -10.97 21.25
CA ALA A 121 11.81 -11.28 20.33
C ALA A 121 12.71 -10.08 20.02
N GLU A 122 12.20 -8.86 20.18
CA GLU A 122 12.92 -7.61 19.79
C GLU A 122 13.53 -6.82 20.92
N GLY A 123 13.45 -7.31 22.14
CA GLY A 123 13.98 -6.61 23.30
C GLY A 123 12.91 -5.78 24.02
N VAL A 124 13.10 -5.68 25.31
CA VAL A 124 12.22 -5.00 26.24
C VAL A 124 12.11 -3.52 25.86
N LEU A 125 10.91 -3.05 25.62
CA LEU A 125 10.61 -1.63 25.67
C LEU A 125 11.06 -1.14 27.05
N SER A 126 12.15 -0.37 27.09
CA SER A 126 12.57 0.19 28.38
C SER A 126 11.49 1.15 28.87
N SER A 127 11.35 1.28 30.18
CA SER A 127 10.34 2.12 30.84
C SER A 127 10.37 3.60 30.43
N ASP A 128 11.33 4.01 29.62
CA ASP A 128 11.51 5.36 29.08
C ASP A 128 11.07 5.52 27.61
N GLY A 129 10.44 4.48 27.01
CA GLY A 129 9.91 4.54 25.64
C GLY A 129 10.96 4.44 24.55
N THR A 130 12.21 4.16 24.87
CA THR A 130 13.28 3.91 23.91
C THR A 130 13.45 2.43 23.60
N TRP A 131 13.52 2.09 22.33
CA TRP A 131 13.88 0.76 21.86
C TRP A 131 15.37 0.51 22.13
N ARG A 132 15.70 -0.32 23.09
CA ARG A 132 17.07 -0.81 23.26
C ARG A 132 17.19 -2.21 22.68
N VAL A 133 17.94 -2.33 21.59
CA VAL A 133 18.50 -3.61 21.17
C VAL A 133 19.38 -4.10 22.30
N LYS A 134 19.18 -5.31 22.80
CA LYS A 134 20.09 -5.95 23.75
C LYS A 134 21.47 -6.03 23.11
N SER A 135 22.36 -5.13 23.46
CA SER A 135 23.77 -5.26 23.14
C SER A 135 24.30 -6.51 23.85
N ILE A 136 24.87 -7.41 23.06
CA ILE A 136 25.60 -8.56 23.55
C ILE A 136 26.77 -8.05 24.41
N PRO A 137 26.93 -8.43 25.68
CA PRO A 137 28.08 -8.01 26.47
C PRO A 137 29.35 -8.61 25.89
N ASN A 138 30.30 -7.76 25.52
CA ASN A 138 31.63 -8.14 25.15
C ASN A 138 32.37 -8.76 26.36
N GLY A 139 32.89 -9.97 26.17
CA GLY A 139 34.15 -10.40 26.72
C GLY A 139 34.15 -11.33 27.92
N LYS A 140 34.47 -12.52 27.71
CA LYS A 140 35.56 -13.35 28.27
C LYS A 140 35.16 -14.81 28.46
N GLY A 141 35.94 -15.69 27.82
CA GLY A 141 36.29 -17.03 28.28
C GLY A 141 35.45 -18.19 27.75
N PRO A 142 36.10 -19.28 27.34
CA PRO A 142 35.43 -20.43 26.77
C PRO A 142 34.87 -21.32 27.86
N ALA A 143 33.62 -21.70 27.78
CA ALA A 143 33.02 -22.79 28.52
C ALA A 143 32.15 -23.65 27.58
N PRO A 144 32.00 -24.96 27.85
CA PRO A 144 31.81 -25.98 26.85
C PRO A 144 30.38 -26.06 26.29
N LEU A 145 30.32 -26.57 25.06
CA LEU A 145 29.13 -26.91 24.32
C LEU A 145 28.11 -27.70 25.14
N THR A 146 27.02 -27.07 25.46
CA THR A 146 25.74 -27.74 25.56
C THR A 146 24.84 -27.11 24.47
N THR A 147 24.32 -27.97 23.63
CA THR A 147 23.40 -27.64 22.51
C THR A 147 22.11 -27.04 23.04
N ALA A 148 22.15 -25.76 23.42
CA ALA A 148 20.94 -24.97 23.61
C ALA A 148 20.58 -24.47 22.21
N THR A 149 19.57 -25.08 21.63
CA THR A 149 18.87 -24.62 20.44
C THR A 149 18.51 -23.14 20.67
N ALA A 150 19.13 -22.25 19.91
CA ALA A 150 18.78 -20.84 19.93
C ALA A 150 17.25 -20.73 19.76
N PRO A 151 16.54 -19.91 20.54
CA PRO A 151 15.11 -19.75 20.39
C PRO A 151 14.86 -19.32 18.94
N ARG A 152 14.14 -20.16 18.19
CA ARG A 152 13.72 -19.82 16.82
C ARG A 152 12.90 -18.54 16.92
N PRO A 153 13.23 -17.48 16.16
CA PRO A 153 12.41 -16.30 16.16
C PRO A 153 10.98 -16.70 15.78
N PHE A 154 10.04 -16.42 16.67
CA PHE A 154 8.62 -16.71 16.44
C PHE A 154 8.17 -15.89 15.24
N ILE A 155 7.60 -16.57 14.28
CA ILE A 155 6.97 -15.94 13.12
C ILE A 155 5.49 -15.97 13.43
N PRO A 156 4.79 -14.82 13.49
CA PRO A 156 3.35 -14.85 13.56
C PRO A 156 2.83 -15.67 12.39
N THR A 157 2.21 -16.80 12.68
CA THR A 157 1.39 -17.47 11.68
C THR A 157 0.30 -16.47 11.35
N GLY A 158 0.12 -16.11 10.09
CA GLY A 158 -0.78 -15.03 9.67
C GLY A 158 -2.21 -15.13 10.22
N GLY A 159 -2.61 -16.31 10.74
CA GLY A 159 -3.89 -16.53 11.44
C GLY A 159 -3.96 -15.97 12.87
N SER A 160 -2.87 -15.51 13.48
CA SER A 160 -2.88 -14.90 14.82
C SER A 160 -3.06 -13.39 14.81
N ILE A 161 -2.92 -12.73 13.65
CA ILE A 161 -3.06 -11.29 13.49
C ILE A 161 -4.50 -10.99 13.07
N ARG A 162 -5.23 -10.26 13.92
CA ARG A 162 -6.64 -9.94 13.69
C ARG A 162 -6.85 -8.54 13.13
N VAL A 163 -6.05 -7.58 13.59
CA VAL A 163 -6.17 -6.17 13.22
C VAL A 163 -4.81 -5.60 12.81
N TRP A 164 -4.83 -4.58 11.97
CA TRP A 164 -3.62 -3.93 11.47
C TRP A 164 -2.78 -3.27 12.57
N SER A 165 -3.41 -2.82 13.64
CA SER A 165 -2.72 -2.21 14.78
C SER A 165 -1.86 -3.20 15.57
N ASP A 166 -2.06 -4.52 15.40
CA ASP A 166 -1.25 -5.54 16.07
C ASP A 166 0.21 -5.53 15.60
N PHE A 167 0.47 -5.06 14.37
CA PHE A 167 1.82 -5.07 13.80
C PHE A 167 2.32 -3.69 13.34
N LEU A 168 1.55 -2.62 13.55
CA LEU A 168 2.01 -1.26 13.26
C LEU A 168 3.10 -0.85 14.25
N ARG A 169 4.25 -0.40 13.73
CA ARG A 169 5.40 0.05 14.53
C ARG A 169 5.56 1.55 14.57
N VAL A 170 5.03 2.21 13.55
CA VAL A 170 5.19 3.64 13.37
C VAL A 170 4.37 4.41 14.41
N HIS A 171 4.97 5.42 15.00
CA HIS A 171 4.24 6.32 15.88
C HIS A 171 3.31 7.23 15.08
N LEU A 172 2.04 7.21 15.42
CA LEU A 172 1.05 8.08 14.82
C LEU A 172 0.82 9.32 15.67
N HIS A 173 0.56 10.44 15.01
CA HIS A 173 0.12 11.66 15.68
C HIS A 173 -1.32 11.48 16.20
N PRO A 174 -1.73 12.08 17.34
CA PRO A 174 -3.10 11.98 17.85
C PRO A 174 -4.18 12.37 16.83
N ARG A 175 -3.87 13.34 15.98
CA ARG A 175 -4.79 13.77 14.90
C ARG A 175 -4.82 12.82 13.68
N SER A 176 -4.00 11.78 13.67
CA SER A 176 -4.03 10.78 12.58
C SER A 176 -5.21 9.84 12.70
N ILE A 177 -5.68 9.54 13.90
CA ILE A 177 -6.65 8.47 14.12
C ILE A 177 -8.05 9.04 14.33
N CYS A 178 -8.96 8.75 13.40
CA CYS A 178 -10.37 9.08 13.47
C CYS A 178 -11.20 7.79 13.54
N MET A 179 -11.80 7.49 14.68
CA MET A 179 -12.58 6.27 14.89
C MET A 179 -14.06 6.48 14.65
N ILE A 180 -14.62 5.65 13.78
CA ILE A 180 -16.05 5.62 13.50
C ILE A 180 -16.73 4.83 14.61
N GLN A 181 -17.39 5.53 15.53
CA GLN A 181 -18.01 4.93 16.73
C GLN A 181 -19.36 4.26 16.44
N LYS A 182 -19.99 4.60 15.32
CA LYS A 182 -21.33 4.13 14.92
C LYS A 182 -21.35 2.64 14.56
N TYR A 183 -20.22 2.11 14.07
CA TYR A 183 -20.09 0.76 13.58
C TYR A 183 -18.98 0.01 14.31
N ASN A 184 -19.14 -1.33 14.44
CA ASN A 184 -18.17 -2.20 15.09
C ASN A 184 -17.46 -3.10 14.08
N HIS A 185 -16.16 -3.31 14.26
CA HIS A 185 -15.37 -4.21 13.41
C HIS A 185 -15.77 -5.68 13.57
N ASP A 186 -15.89 -6.15 14.82
CA ASP A 186 -16.18 -7.57 15.15
C ASP A 186 -17.65 -7.84 15.51
N GLY A 187 -18.54 -6.86 15.35
CA GLY A 187 -19.96 -6.99 15.68
C GLY A 187 -20.72 -7.90 14.72
N GLU A 188 -21.61 -8.76 15.21
CA GLU A 188 -22.60 -9.45 14.38
C GLU A 188 -23.64 -8.48 13.81
N ALA A 189 -23.92 -7.41 14.55
CA ALA A 189 -24.80 -6.32 14.14
C ALA A 189 -24.04 -5.00 14.11
N GLY A 190 -24.42 -4.09 13.21
CA GLY A 190 -23.84 -2.76 13.13
C GLY A 190 -22.50 -2.72 12.35
N ARG A 191 -22.35 -3.53 11.32
CA ARG A 191 -21.23 -3.46 10.39
C ARG A 191 -21.45 -2.39 9.33
N LEU A 192 -20.35 -1.85 8.83
CA LEU A 192 -20.34 -0.93 7.69
C LEU A 192 -20.26 -1.74 6.39
N GLU A 193 -21.40 -2.18 5.87
CA GLU A 193 -21.44 -3.14 4.75
C GLU A 193 -21.83 -2.51 3.41
N ALA A 194 -22.63 -1.43 3.41
CA ALA A 194 -23.20 -0.83 2.21
C ALA A 194 -22.61 0.55 1.92
N PHE A 195 -22.43 0.86 0.64
CA PHE A 195 -21.92 2.12 0.12
C PHE A 195 -22.59 3.35 0.75
N GLY A 196 -23.94 3.42 0.75
CA GLY A 196 -24.67 4.56 1.30
C GLY A 196 -24.48 4.76 2.81
N GLN A 197 -24.19 3.68 3.57
CA GLN A 197 -23.80 3.81 4.97
C GLN A 197 -22.47 4.58 5.10
N GLY A 198 -21.50 4.27 4.24
CA GLY A 198 -20.21 4.94 4.22
C GLY A 198 -20.32 6.41 3.86
N GLU A 199 -21.10 6.74 2.83
CA GLU A 199 -21.38 8.12 2.47
C GLU A 199 -22.04 8.89 3.61
N SER A 200 -22.98 8.26 4.33
CA SER A 200 -23.72 8.90 5.41
C SER A 200 -22.83 9.35 6.56
N ILE A 201 -21.65 8.72 6.75
CA ILE A 201 -20.71 9.10 7.81
C ILE A 201 -20.23 10.54 7.62
N LEU A 202 -19.76 10.91 6.43
CA LEU A 202 -19.30 12.28 6.16
C LEU A 202 -20.44 13.27 5.86
N LYS A 203 -21.70 12.80 5.83
CA LYS A 203 -22.88 13.68 5.85
C LYS A 203 -23.29 14.07 7.28
N GLU A 204 -22.80 13.33 8.30
CA GLU A 204 -23.01 13.67 9.71
C GLU A 204 -22.03 14.79 10.13
N PRO A 205 -22.52 15.96 10.63
CA PRO A 205 -21.66 17.10 10.95
C PRO A 205 -20.48 16.76 11.87
N ARG A 206 -20.71 15.91 12.86
CA ARG A 206 -19.67 15.50 13.81
C ARG A 206 -18.44 14.88 13.14
N TYR A 207 -18.63 13.98 12.18
CA TYR A 207 -17.52 13.33 11.49
C TYR A 207 -16.92 14.23 10.41
N LEU A 208 -17.75 15.03 9.76
CA LEU A 208 -17.29 15.98 8.76
C LEU A 208 -16.36 17.02 9.40
N GLU A 209 -16.80 17.70 10.46
CA GLU A 209 -16.01 18.68 11.20
C GLU A 209 -14.68 18.07 11.73
N ASP A 210 -14.72 16.84 12.30
CA ASP A 210 -13.50 16.17 12.80
C ASP A 210 -12.51 15.86 11.65
N VAL A 211 -13.00 15.49 10.48
CA VAL A 211 -12.13 15.23 9.30
C VAL A 211 -11.60 16.52 8.71
N GLU A 212 -12.43 17.57 8.59
CA GLU A 212 -12.00 18.90 8.13
C GLU A 212 -10.93 19.49 9.04
N ASP A 213 -11.13 19.46 10.37
CA ASP A 213 -10.14 19.92 11.35
C ASP A 213 -8.78 19.19 11.21
N ARG A 214 -8.82 17.88 10.92
CA ARG A 214 -7.60 17.10 10.70
C ARG A 214 -6.96 17.42 9.36
N LEU A 215 -7.75 17.61 8.31
CA LEU A 215 -7.26 18.02 6.99
C LEU A 215 -6.58 19.39 7.10
N HIS A 216 -7.23 20.38 7.68
CA HIS A 216 -6.68 21.71 7.89
C HIS A 216 -5.36 21.65 8.67
N PHE A 217 -5.33 20.89 9.79
CA PHE A 217 -4.11 20.73 10.57
C PHE A 217 -2.93 20.23 9.74
N TYR A 218 -3.11 19.19 8.94
CA TYR A 218 -2.01 18.65 8.14
C TYR A 218 -1.67 19.50 6.93
N VAL A 219 -2.65 20.14 6.32
CA VAL A 219 -2.44 21.02 5.15
C VAL A 219 -1.73 22.29 5.54
N GLU A 220 -2.06 22.90 6.69
CA GLU A 220 -1.40 24.09 7.21
C GLU A 220 0.07 23.85 7.60
N GLU A 221 0.42 22.62 7.97
CA GLU A 221 1.82 22.24 8.24
C GLU A 221 2.63 21.97 6.97
N CYS A 222 2.01 21.92 5.79
CA CYS A 222 2.71 21.69 4.53
C CYS A 222 3.24 23.00 3.96
N ASP A 223 4.54 23.05 3.66
CA ASP A 223 5.14 24.18 2.92
C ASP A 223 4.63 24.20 1.47
N TYR A 224 4.49 23.02 0.87
CA TYR A 224 4.03 22.88 -0.51
C TYR A 224 3.24 21.58 -0.71
N LEU A 225 1.98 21.56 -0.33
CA LEU A 225 1.10 20.43 -0.57
C LEU A 225 0.99 20.13 -2.07
N GLN A 226 1.47 18.96 -2.52
CA GLN A 226 1.30 18.55 -3.91
C GLN A 226 -0.01 17.83 -4.17
N GLY A 227 -0.56 17.15 -3.16
CA GLY A 227 -1.82 16.43 -3.31
C GLY A 227 -2.11 15.43 -2.21
N PHE A 228 -3.12 14.62 -2.48
CA PHE A 228 -3.64 13.62 -1.58
C PHE A 228 -3.55 12.22 -2.21
N GLN A 229 -3.21 11.23 -1.39
CA GLN A 229 -3.38 9.83 -1.76
C GLN A 229 -4.41 9.18 -0.84
N ILE A 230 -5.34 8.44 -1.42
CA ILE A 230 -6.42 7.78 -0.70
C ILE A 230 -6.21 6.27 -0.84
N LEU A 231 -6.00 5.57 0.27
CA LEU A 231 -6.08 4.12 0.35
C LEU A 231 -7.46 3.77 0.89
N CYS A 232 -8.28 3.11 0.09
CA CYS A 232 -9.68 2.90 0.44
C CYS A 232 -10.13 1.48 0.14
N ASP A 233 -10.82 0.86 1.08
CA ASP A 233 -11.49 -0.41 0.85
C ASP A 233 -12.67 -0.23 -0.11
N LEU A 234 -12.71 -1.07 -1.17
CA LEU A 234 -13.79 -1.02 -2.16
C LEU A 234 -14.87 -2.08 -1.95
N HIS A 235 -14.64 -3.05 -1.09
CA HIS A 235 -15.51 -4.23 -0.95
C HIS A 235 -16.66 -4.06 0.03
N ASP A 236 -16.66 -3.00 0.82
CA ASP A 236 -17.63 -2.72 1.87
C ASP A 236 -18.06 -1.22 1.87
N GLY A 237 -18.71 -0.77 2.92
CA GLY A 237 -19.19 0.61 3.02
C GLY A 237 -18.10 1.68 3.05
N PHE A 238 -16.85 1.33 3.31
CA PHE A 238 -15.76 2.30 3.18
C PHE A 238 -15.61 2.83 1.75
N SER A 239 -16.09 2.10 0.74
CA SER A 239 -16.13 2.59 -0.63
C SER A 239 -16.94 3.88 -0.77
N GLY A 240 -18.08 4.00 -0.06
CA GLY A 240 -18.87 5.22 0.00
C GLY A 240 -18.20 6.34 0.80
N LEU A 241 -17.54 5.98 1.90
CA LEU A 241 -16.74 6.93 2.68
C LEU A 241 -15.60 7.51 1.83
N GLY A 242 -14.88 6.65 1.08
CA GLY A 242 -13.80 7.06 0.18
C GLY A 242 -14.27 7.93 -0.97
N ALA A 243 -15.43 7.62 -1.55
CA ALA A 243 -16.06 8.42 -2.59
C ALA A 243 -16.37 9.84 -2.07
N LYS A 244 -17.00 9.94 -0.90
CA LYS A 244 -17.34 11.23 -0.28
C LYS A 244 -16.10 12.00 0.20
N ALA A 245 -15.08 11.31 0.68
CA ALA A 245 -13.81 11.95 1.00
C ALA A 245 -13.10 12.51 -0.24
N ALA A 246 -13.11 11.79 -1.37
CA ALA A 246 -12.54 12.29 -2.63
C ALA A 246 -13.30 13.51 -3.16
N GLU A 247 -14.63 13.54 -3.02
CA GLU A 247 -15.47 14.69 -3.34
C GLU A 247 -15.09 15.89 -2.48
N LEU A 248 -15.04 15.74 -1.14
CA LEU A 248 -14.65 16.78 -0.19
C LEU A 248 -13.27 17.38 -0.55
N LEU A 249 -12.28 16.53 -0.79
CA LEU A 249 -10.93 16.97 -1.17
C LEU A 249 -10.92 17.70 -2.52
N ARG A 250 -11.76 17.30 -3.46
CA ARG A 250 -11.87 17.96 -4.76
C ARG A 250 -12.49 19.34 -4.65
N ASP A 251 -13.47 19.50 -3.78
CA ASP A 251 -14.19 20.75 -3.57
C ASP A 251 -13.34 21.75 -2.78
N GLU A 252 -12.71 21.33 -1.69
CA GLU A 252 -11.91 22.22 -0.85
C GLU A 252 -10.53 22.52 -1.41
N TYR A 253 -9.87 21.54 -2.02
CA TYR A 253 -8.48 21.65 -2.50
C TYR A 253 -8.39 21.54 -4.02
N SER A 254 -9.21 22.31 -4.73
CA SER A 254 -9.22 22.32 -6.19
C SER A 254 -7.82 22.58 -6.76
N GLY A 255 -7.44 21.83 -7.78
CA GLY A 255 -6.11 21.92 -8.41
C GLY A 255 -5.00 21.11 -7.74
N ARG A 256 -5.26 20.44 -6.61
CA ARG A 256 -4.32 19.46 -6.04
C ARG A 256 -4.56 18.07 -6.63
N GLY A 257 -3.47 17.29 -6.77
CA GLY A 257 -3.56 15.92 -7.27
C GLY A 257 -4.27 15.02 -6.27
N ILE A 258 -5.21 14.18 -6.72
CA ILE A 258 -5.84 13.14 -5.91
C ILE A 258 -5.61 11.81 -6.61
N ILE A 259 -4.84 10.91 -5.98
CA ILE A 259 -4.63 9.54 -6.46
C ILE A 259 -5.29 8.58 -5.47
N SER A 260 -6.23 7.77 -5.95
CA SER A 260 -6.98 6.82 -5.14
C SER A 260 -6.57 5.39 -5.45
N TRP A 261 -6.20 4.66 -4.41
CA TRP A 261 -5.85 3.24 -4.41
C TRP A 261 -7.04 2.46 -3.85
N GLY A 262 -7.80 1.83 -4.74
CA GLY A 262 -8.96 1.04 -4.36
C GLY A 262 -8.56 -0.37 -3.97
N LEU A 263 -8.66 -0.72 -2.70
CA LEU A 263 -8.12 -1.95 -2.14
C LEU A 263 -9.20 -3.02 -2.04
N LEU A 264 -8.87 -4.21 -2.50
CA LEU A 264 -9.75 -5.37 -2.45
C LEU A 264 -9.00 -6.54 -1.79
N PRO A 265 -9.50 -7.08 -0.67
CA PRO A 265 -8.93 -8.28 -0.06
C PRO A 265 -9.04 -9.47 -1.01
N GLY A 266 -8.31 -10.54 -0.72
CA GLY A 266 -8.34 -11.77 -1.48
C GLY A 266 -9.75 -12.34 -1.71
N PRO A 267 -9.88 -13.45 -2.43
CA PRO A 267 -11.17 -14.00 -2.78
C PRO A 267 -11.99 -14.34 -1.53
N CYS A 268 -13.26 -13.88 -1.50
CA CYS A 268 -14.20 -14.29 -0.47
C CYS A 268 -14.53 -15.78 -0.59
N GLY A 269 -14.71 -16.44 0.55
CA GLY A 269 -15.17 -17.84 0.58
C GLY A 269 -16.50 -18.06 -0.17
N ARG A 270 -16.68 -19.23 -0.73
CA ARG A 270 -17.87 -19.62 -1.55
C ARG A 270 -19.21 -19.61 -0.80
N GLY A 271 -19.25 -19.21 0.48
CA GLY A 271 -20.39 -19.47 1.36
C GLY A 271 -21.40 -18.34 1.58
N GLU A 272 -21.18 -17.11 1.10
CA GLU A 272 -22.04 -15.98 1.45
C GLU A 272 -22.49 -15.17 0.22
N PRO A 273 -23.57 -15.58 -0.46
CA PRO A 273 -24.04 -14.91 -1.69
C PRO A 273 -24.36 -13.42 -1.49
N LEU A 274 -24.93 -13.06 -0.34
CA LEU A 274 -25.30 -11.68 -0.04
C LEU A 274 -24.07 -10.78 0.12
N LYS A 275 -23.04 -11.20 0.83
CA LYS A 275 -21.79 -10.46 0.97
C LYS A 275 -21.09 -10.27 -0.38
N ASN A 276 -21.13 -11.31 -1.21
CA ASN A 276 -20.57 -11.21 -2.56
C ASN A 276 -21.33 -10.18 -3.40
N THR A 277 -22.65 -10.13 -3.28
CA THR A 277 -23.47 -9.11 -3.96
C THR A 277 -23.13 -7.72 -3.48
N TYR A 278 -23.01 -7.50 -2.17
CA TYR A 278 -22.62 -6.21 -1.60
C TYR A 278 -21.21 -5.81 -2.07
N ARG A 279 -20.28 -6.74 -2.12
CA ARG A 279 -18.93 -6.50 -2.64
C ARG A 279 -18.96 -5.94 -4.07
N VAL A 280 -19.78 -6.52 -4.97
CA VAL A 280 -19.89 -6.03 -6.35
C VAL A 280 -20.51 -4.64 -6.39
N LEU A 281 -21.60 -4.43 -5.65
CA LEU A 281 -22.27 -3.13 -5.57
C LEU A 281 -21.32 -2.05 -5.05
N ASN A 282 -20.65 -2.31 -3.93
CA ASN A 282 -19.70 -1.39 -3.33
C ASN A 282 -18.52 -1.10 -4.24
N THR A 283 -17.95 -2.14 -4.89
CA THR A 283 -16.82 -1.97 -5.82
C THR A 283 -17.22 -1.14 -7.03
N ALA A 284 -18.40 -1.40 -7.60
CA ALA A 284 -18.89 -0.68 -8.77
C ALA A 284 -19.14 0.80 -8.46
N LEU A 285 -19.91 1.09 -7.42
CA LEU A 285 -20.18 2.45 -6.97
C LEU A 285 -18.90 3.17 -6.56
N GLY A 286 -18.04 2.52 -5.75
CA GLY A 286 -16.78 3.10 -5.31
C GLY A 286 -15.86 3.48 -6.47
N LEU A 287 -15.69 2.61 -7.48
CA LEU A 287 -14.88 2.93 -8.66
C LEU A 287 -15.44 4.09 -9.46
N VAL A 288 -16.76 4.15 -9.67
CA VAL A 288 -17.41 5.22 -10.42
C VAL A 288 -17.26 6.55 -9.68
N HIS A 289 -17.68 6.63 -8.44
CA HIS A 289 -17.67 7.88 -7.68
C HIS A 289 -16.25 8.37 -7.38
N MET A 290 -15.32 7.47 -7.01
CA MET A 290 -13.93 7.87 -6.83
C MET A 290 -13.29 8.34 -8.14
N SER A 291 -13.62 7.73 -9.29
CA SER A 291 -13.11 8.19 -10.58
C SER A 291 -13.66 9.55 -11.01
N ALA A 292 -14.83 9.94 -10.53
CA ALA A 292 -15.39 11.26 -10.78
C ALA A 292 -14.54 12.36 -10.12
N HIS A 293 -14.11 12.15 -8.89
CA HIS A 293 -13.45 13.15 -8.06
C HIS A 293 -11.92 13.04 -8.00
N SER A 294 -11.35 11.85 -8.27
CA SER A 294 -9.90 11.65 -8.31
C SER A 294 -9.30 11.97 -9.68
N CYS A 295 -8.01 12.32 -9.71
CA CYS A 295 -7.23 12.46 -10.94
C CYS A 295 -6.89 11.09 -11.53
N LEU A 296 -6.65 10.11 -10.65
CA LEU A 296 -6.30 8.74 -11.01
C LEU A 296 -6.87 7.76 -9.98
N VAL A 297 -7.40 6.62 -10.43
CA VAL A 297 -7.88 5.52 -9.58
C VAL A 297 -7.20 4.23 -9.99
N CYS A 298 -6.61 3.53 -9.03
CA CYS A 298 -5.96 2.24 -9.26
C CYS A 298 -6.57 1.18 -8.34
N PRO A 299 -7.37 0.25 -8.85
CA PRO A 299 -7.79 -0.90 -8.06
C PRO A 299 -6.60 -1.84 -7.81
N LEU A 300 -6.44 -2.30 -6.57
CA LEU A 300 -5.39 -3.23 -6.15
C LEU A 300 -6.02 -4.46 -5.51
N SER A 301 -5.71 -5.62 -6.05
CA SER A 301 -6.17 -6.92 -5.55
C SER A 301 -5.22 -8.03 -5.96
N LEU A 302 -5.05 -9.02 -5.11
CA LEU A 302 -4.43 -10.30 -5.46
C LEU A 302 -5.48 -11.35 -5.86
N GLY A 303 -6.76 -10.99 -5.90
CA GLY A 303 -7.80 -11.79 -6.56
C GLY A 303 -7.71 -11.66 -8.08
N GLY A 304 -8.15 -12.68 -8.81
CA GLY A 304 -8.07 -12.69 -10.27
C GLY A 304 -9.10 -11.79 -10.95
N SER A 305 -10.20 -11.38 -10.28
CA SER A 305 -11.25 -10.53 -10.84
C SER A 305 -11.75 -9.47 -9.85
N LEU A 306 -12.32 -8.38 -10.38
CA LEU A 306 -12.99 -7.35 -9.58
C LEU A 306 -14.40 -7.78 -9.16
N GLY A 307 -14.97 -8.77 -9.82
CA GLY A 307 -16.34 -9.23 -9.63
C GLY A 307 -16.46 -10.56 -8.87
N LEU A 308 -17.59 -11.24 -9.10
CA LEU A 308 -17.96 -12.50 -8.41
C LEU A 308 -17.34 -13.76 -9.03
N ARG A 309 -16.83 -13.68 -10.26
CA ARG A 309 -16.25 -14.84 -10.91
C ARG A 309 -15.04 -15.32 -10.13
N PRO A 310 -15.04 -16.58 -9.66
CA PRO A 310 -13.90 -17.12 -8.94
C PRO A 310 -12.76 -17.36 -9.93
N GLU A 311 -11.83 -16.42 -9.97
CA GLU A 311 -10.55 -16.62 -10.62
C GLU A 311 -9.49 -17.01 -9.57
N PRO A 312 -8.49 -17.81 -9.94
CA PRO A 312 -7.44 -18.19 -9.01
C PRO A 312 -6.68 -16.94 -8.56
N PRO A 313 -6.20 -16.91 -7.31
CA PRO A 313 -5.36 -15.82 -6.83
C PRO A 313 -4.11 -15.67 -7.68
N VAL A 314 -3.61 -14.46 -7.73
CA VAL A 314 -2.37 -14.11 -8.41
C VAL A 314 -1.20 -14.91 -7.83
N THR A 315 -0.34 -15.46 -8.66
CA THR A 315 0.85 -16.21 -8.24
C THR A 315 2.13 -15.47 -8.59
N PHE A 316 3.11 -15.55 -7.70
CA PHE A 316 4.44 -14.99 -7.90
C PHE A 316 5.50 -16.09 -7.88
N PRO A 317 6.51 -16.06 -8.77
CA PRO A 317 7.49 -17.14 -8.88
C PRO A 317 8.26 -17.43 -7.56
N HIS A 318 8.55 -16.37 -6.80
CA HIS A 318 9.41 -16.44 -5.62
C HIS A 318 8.69 -16.11 -4.30
N LEU A 319 7.34 -16.03 -4.31
CA LEU A 319 6.52 -15.82 -3.13
C LEU A 319 5.64 -17.03 -2.86
N ARG A 320 5.51 -17.37 -1.58
CA ARG A 320 4.55 -18.35 -1.06
C ARG A 320 3.67 -17.64 -0.05
N TYR A 321 2.43 -17.39 -0.42
CA TYR A 321 1.49 -16.68 0.43
C TYR A 321 0.11 -17.36 0.41
N ASP A 322 -0.66 -17.11 1.44
CA ASP A 322 -2.06 -17.51 1.54
C ASP A 322 -2.93 -16.31 1.19
N ALA A 323 -3.66 -16.42 0.07
CA ALA A 323 -4.53 -15.35 -0.42
C ALA A 323 -5.77 -15.10 0.46
N THR A 324 -6.08 -15.99 1.40
CA THR A 324 -7.18 -15.81 2.35
C THR A 324 -6.80 -14.96 3.56
N LEU A 325 -5.49 -14.74 3.77
CA LEU A 325 -4.97 -13.98 4.90
C LEU A 325 -4.72 -12.51 4.51
N PRO A 326 -5.47 -11.55 5.07
CA PRO A 326 -5.27 -10.13 4.82
C PRO A 326 -3.83 -9.68 5.10
N PHE A 327 -3.19 -10.22 6.15
CA PHE A 327 -1.80 -9.94 6.52
C PHE A 327 -0.79 -10.30 5.43
N HIS A 328 -0.99 -11.40 4.69
CA HIS A 328 -0.13 -11.79 3.58
C HIS A 328 -0.38 -10.95 2.33
N CYS A 329 -1.64 -10.79 1.96
CA CYS A 329 -2.01 -10.03 0.77
C CYS A 329 -1.61 -8.57 0.88
N SER A 330 -1.86 -7.95 2.02
CA SER A 330 -1.53 -6.55 2.27
C SER A 330 -0.03 -6.27 2.25
N ALA A 331 0.80 -7.20 2.71
CA ALA A 331 2.25 -7.08 2.67
C ALA A 331 2.77 -6.99 1.21
N ILE A 332 2.26 -7.83 0.32
CA ILE A 332 2.63 -7.81 -1.11
C ILE A 332 2.16 -6.50 -1.76
N LEU A 333 0.91 -6.10 -1.51
CA LEU A 333 0.35 -4.86 -2.06
C LEU A 333 1.10 -3.62 -1.54
N ALA A 334 1.49 -3.60 -0.27
CA ALA A 334 2.27 -2.52 0.32
C ALA A 334 3.67 -2.40 -0.33
N THR A 335 4.32 -3.54 -0.60
CA THR A 335 5.62 -3.56 -1.28
C THR A 335 5.52 -3.05 -2.71
N ALA A 336 4.45 -3.41 -3.42
CA ALA A 336 4.17 -2.84 -4.74
C ALA A 336 3.89 -1.33 -4.66
N LEU A 337 3.04 -0.90 -3.71
CA LEU A 337 2.67 0.50 -3.50
C LEU A 337 3.90 1.37 -3.21
N ASP A 338 4.90 0.85 -2.49
CA ASP A 338 6.14 1.57 -2.22
C ASP A 338 6.91 1.89 -3.52
N ALA A 339 6.96 0.97 -4.47
CA ALA A 339 7.54 1.23 -5.79
C ALA A 339 6.66 2.15 -6.65
N LEU A 340 5.34 1.92 -6.68
CA LEU A 340 4.40 2.68 -7.52
C LEU A 340 4.30 4.16 -7.12
N THR A 341 4.52 4.48 -5.85
CA THR A 341 4.48 5.85 -5.31
C THR A 341 5.83 6.57 -5.36
N ALA A 342 6.91 5.86 -5.65
CA ALA A 342 8.26 6.42 -5.66
C ALA A 342 8.44 7.66 -6.57
N PRO A 343 7.84 7.75 -7.77
CA PRO A 343 8.08 8.86 -8.70
C PRO A 343 7.84 10.25 -8.08
N TYR A 344 6.79 10.43 -7.29
CA TYR A 344 6.50 11.73 -6.67
C TYR A 344 7.17 11.92 -5.30
N ARG A 345 7.95 10.93 -4.85
CA ARG A 345 8.72 10.97 -3.61
C ARG A 345 10.23 11.10 -3.83
N LEU A 346 10.68 11.14 -5.09
CA LEU A 346 12.09 11.28 -5.41
C LEU A 346 12.65 12.59 -4.87
N ARG A 347 13.88 12.55 -4.33
CA ARG A 347 14.62 13.72 -3.87
C ARG A 347 15.12 14.55 -5.05
N SER A 348 15.64 13.87 -6.08
CA SER A 348 16.11 14.49 -7.31
C SER A 348 15.12 14.23 -8.44
N ALA A 349 14.76 15.27 -9.19
CA ALA A 349 13.85 15.22 -10.33
C ALA A 349 12.52 14.48 -10.04
N PRO A 350 11.77 14.86 -8.99
CA PRO A 350 10.48 14.22 -8.69
C PRO A 350 9.50 14.45 -9.83
N LEU A 351 8.74 13.40 -10.18
CA LEU A 351 7.59 13.52 -11.06
C LEU A 351 6.36 13.87 -10.19
N PRO A 352 5.85 15.11 -10.24
CA PRO A 352 4.71 15.50 -9.39
C PRO A 352 3.50 14.61 -9.60
N MET A 353 2.69 14.39 -8.52
CA MET A 353 1.47 13.57 -8.57
C MET A 353 0.53 13.99 -9.72
N ALA A 354 0.34 15.29 -9.91
CA ALA A 354 -0.49 15.81 -10.99
C ALA A 354 0.05 15.40 -12.38
N HIS A 355 1.36 15.54 -12.60
CA HIS A 355 1.96 15.14 -13.87
C HIS A 355 1.92 13.62 -14.10
N LEU A 356 2.12 12.81 -13.05
CA LEU A 356 1.95 11.36 -13.12
C LEU A 356 0.51 11.01 -13.52
N ALA A 357 -0.46 11.66 -12.87
CA ALA A 357 -1.87 11.47 -13.18
C ALA A 357 -2.22 11.91 -14.60
N ASP A 358 -1.79 13.08 -15.05
CA ASP A 358 -2.05 13.60 -16.39
C ASP A 358 -1.46 12.71 -17.49
N MET A 359 -0.25 12.20 -17.27
CA MET A 359 0.40 11.28 -18.20
C MET A 359 -0.38 9.97 -18.36
N LEU A 360 -0.90 9.41 -17.27
CA LEU A 360 -1.62 8.14 -17.27
C LEU A 360 -3.10 8.30 -17.63
N ASN A 361 -3.70 9.45 -17.32
CA ASN A 361 -5.09 9.79 -17.61
C ASN A 361 -5.29 10.35 -19.02
N PHE A 362 -4.57 9.82 -19.99
CA PHE A 362 -4.72 10.27 -21.36
C PHE A 362 -6.16 10.05 -21.87
N SER A 363 -6.77 11.11 -22.38
CA SER A 363 -8.14 11.07 -22.96
C SER A 363 -9.22 10.58 -21.98
N GLY A 364 -9.14 10.99 -20.70
CA GLY A 364 -10.14 10.66 -19.67
C GLY A 364 -10.07 9.23 -19.13
N LYS A 365 -8.92 8.53 -19.33
CA LYS A 365 -8.67 7.17 -18.84
C LYS A 365 -8.17 7.21 -17.40
N LYS A 366 -9.03 7.64 -16.48
CA LYS A 366 -8.69 7.86 -15.05
C LYS A 366 -8.39 6.57 -14.28
N VAL A 367 -8.89 5.42 -14.72
CA VAL A 367 -8.62 4.13 -14.07
C VAL A 367 -7.35 3.53 -14.66
N VAL A 368 -6.44 3.08 -13.82
CA VAL A 368 -5.18 2.45 -14.23
C VAL A 368 -5.00 1.11 -13.56
N THR A 369 -4.19 0.27 -14.19
CA THR A 369 -3.79 -1.02 -13.63
C THR A 369 -2.42 -0.92 -12.99
N ALA A 370 -2.22 -1.65 -11.91
CA ALA A 370 -0.92 -1.88 -11.32
C ALA A 370 -0.40 -3.29 -11.63
N ALA A 371 0.89 -3.40 -11.75
CA ALA A 371 1.59 -4.67 -11.84
C ALA A 371 2.92 -4.58 -11.08
N ALA A 372 3.42 -5.71 -10.56
CA ALA A 372 4.70 -5.75 -9.88
C ALA A 372 5.43 -7.08 -10.06
N ALA A 373 6.76 -7.03 -10.00
CA ALA A 373 7.60 -8.18 -9.73
C ALA A 373 8.15 -8.06 -8.31
N VAL A 374 7.80 -8.98 -7.45
CA VAL A 374 8.20 -9.02 -6.04
C VAL A 374 8.68 -10.44 -5.69
N PRO A 375 9.99 -10.64 -5.50
CA PRO A 375 11.10 -9.78 -5.90
C PRO A 375 11.26 -9.70 -7.43
N PHE A 376 11.92 -8.66 -7.93
CA PHE A 376 12.41 -8.64 -9.30
C PHE A 376 13.54 -9.66 -9.42
N PRO A 377 13.50 -10.59 -10.41
CA PRO A 377 14.47 -11.67 -10.51
C PRO A 377 15.84 -11.14 -10.95
N LEU A 378 16.74 -11.00 -9.99
CA LEU A 378 18.11 -10.53 -10.20
C LEU A 378 19.08 -11.47 -9.47
N ALA A 379 20.10 -11.95 -10.17
CA ALA A 379 21.17 -12.71 -9.56
C ALA A 379 22.28 -11.79 -9.00
N PRO A 380 23.04 -12.21 -7.99
CA PRO A 380 24.14 -11.43 -7.45
C PRO A 380 25.16 -11.05 -8.55
N GLY A 381 25.46 -9.75 -8.68
CA GLY A 381 26.41 -9.24 -9.67
C GLY A 381 25.93 -9.29 -11.12
N GLN A 382 24.70 -9.70 -11.40
CA GLN A 382 24.12 -9.68 -12.74
C GLN A 382 23.86 -8.24 -13.21
N SER A 383 24.23 -7.94 -14.46
CA SER A 383 23.92 -6.63 -15.04
C SER A 383 22.43 -6.50 -15.37
N LEU A 384 21.90 -5.29 -15.29
CA LEU A 384 20.50 -5.00 -15.64
C LEU A 384 20.17 -5.38 -17.10
N PRO A 385 21.01 -5.07 -18.12
CA PRO A 385 20.79 -5.55 -19.48
C PRO A 385 20.64 -7.07 -19.56
N ASP A 386 21.50 -7.84 -18.90
CA ASP A 386 21.44 -9.31 -18.89
C ASP A 386 20.16 -9.83 -18.24
N ALA A 387 19.78 -9.26 -17.09
CA ALA A 387 18.55 -9.62 -16.39
C ALA A 387 17.30 -9.37 -17.26
N LEU A 388 17.21 -8.22 -17.93
CA LEU A 388 16.09 -7.86 -18.80
C LEU A 388 16.04 -8.70 -20.09
N VAL A 389 17.19 -9.05 -20.67
CA VAL A 389 17.27 -9.96 -21.82
C VAL A 389 16.83 -11.37 -21.46
N GLN A 390 17.20 -11.85 -20.27
CA GLN A 390 16.82 -13.18 -19.77
C GLN A 390 15.30 -13.33 -19.58
N LEU A 391 14.58 -12.24 -19.33
CA LEU A 391 13.11 -12.23 -19.26
C LEU A 391 12.43 -12.52 -20.60
N GLY A 392 13.15 -12.39 -21.72
CA GLY A 392 12.77 -12.93 -23.01
C GLY A 392 11.44 -12.42 -23.58
N GLY A 393 11.10 -11.16 -23.42
CA GLY A 393 9.85 -10.58 -23.96
C GLY A 393 8.58 -10.97 -23.20
N ALA A 394 8.66 -11.83 -22.18
CA ALA A 394 7.59 -12.02 -21.21
C ALA A 394 7.49 -10.77 -20.30
N ALA A 395 6.29 -10.36 -19.94
CA ALA A 395 6.13 -9.28 -18.99
C ALA A 395 6.86 -9.64 -17.68
N ALA A 396 7.80 -8.77 -17.29
CA ALA A 396 8.60 -8.97 -16.07
C ALA A 396 7.75 -8.94 -14.79
N TRP A 397 6.48 -8.57 -14.88
CA TRP A 397 5.60 -8.24 -13.76
C TRP A 397 4.29 -9.00 -13.79
N THR A 398 3.72 -9.18 -12.63
CA THR A 398 2.44 -9.82 -12.37
C THR A 398 1.35 -8.76 -12.15
N PRO A 399 0.16 -8.85 -12.79
CA PRO A 399 -0.91 -7.89 -12.59
C PRO A 399 -1.47 -7.92 -11.15
N LEU A 400 -1.74 -6.73 -10.60
CA LEU A 400 -2.29 -6.53 -9.24
C LEU A 400 -3.68 -5.87 -9.25
N SER A 401 -4.26 -5.66 -10.41
CA SER A 401 -5.55 -4.95 -10.55
C SER A 401 -6.69 -5.84 -11.05
N ALA A 402 -6.57 -7.14 -10.85
CA ALA A 402 -7.58 -8.12 -11.25
C ALA A 402 -7.97 -8.03 -12.74
N CYS A 403 -7.02 -7.70 -13.61
CA CYS A 403 -7.23 -7.50 -15.05
C CYS A 403 -6.73 -8.66 -15.94
N GLY A 404 -6.35 -9.79 -15.33
CA GLY A 404 -5.81 -10.94 -16.05
C GLY A 404 -4.40 -10.71 -16.62
N SER A 405 -3.93 -11.65 -17.46
CA SER A 405 -2.59 -11.57 -18.07
C SER A 405 -2.47 -10.37 -19.03
N PRO A 406 -1.34 -9.64 -19.01
CA PRO A 406 -1.09 -8.53 -19.92
C PRO A 406 -0.83 -8.96 -21.38
N SER A 407 -0.75 -10.27 -21.65
CA SER A 407 -0.47 -10.77 -23.00
C SER A 407 -1.56 -10.35 -24.00
N GLY A 408 -1.15 -9.66 -25.06
CA GLY A 408 -2.05 -9.16 -26.11
C GLY A 408 -2.79 -7.86 -25.77
N THR A 409 -2.54 -7.22 -24.62
CA THR A 409 -3.15 -5.95 -24.26
C THR A 409 -2.32 -4.78 -24.79
N ARG A 410 -3.01 -3.74 -25.27
CA ARG A 410 -2.37 -2.49 -25.72
C ARG A 410 -2.19 -1.58 -24.50
N CYS A 411 -0.98 -1.15 -24.23
CA CYS A 411 -0.68 -0.10 -23.27
C CYS A 411 -0.79 1.27 -23.93
N PHE A 412 -1.47 2.22 -23.31
CA PHE A 412 -1.62 3.60 -23.78
C PHE A 412 -0.58 4.53 -23.14
N ALA A 413 -0.33 4.37 -21.87
CA ALA A 413 0.69 5.06 -21.09
C ALA A 413 1.10 4.20 -19.89
N GLN A 414 2.36 4.35 -19.46
CA GLN A 414 2.87 3.60 -18.31
C GLN A 414 3.89 4.41 -17.51
N SER A 415 3.96 4.13 -16.22
CA SER A 415 5.01 4.60 -15.32
C SER A 415 5.63 3.39 -14.64
N VAL A 416 6.93 3.20 -14.82
CA VAL A 416 7.65 2.01 -14.34
C VAL A 416 8.76 2.44 -13.40
N VAL A 417 8.84 1.78 -12.26
CA VAL A 417 9.88 1.98 -11.25
C VAL A 417 10.57 0.65 -10.97
N LEU A 418 11.86 0.61 -11.11
CA LEU A 418 12.68 -0.51 -10.69
C LEU A 418 13.58 -0.09 -9.53
N ARG A 419 13.50 -0.81 -8.42
CA ARG A 419 14.25 -0.54 -7.18
C ARG A 419 15.14 -1.70 -6.81
N GLY A 420 16.25 -1.41 -6.14
CA GLY A 420 17.13 -2.44 -5.57
C GLY A 420 18.15 -3.00 -6.54
N VAL A 421 18.51 -2.23 -7.57
CA VAL A 421 19.61 -2.57 -8.48
C VAL A 421 20.83 -1.75 -8.13
N ASP A 422 21.95 -2.41 -7.82
CA ASP A 422 23.21 -1.72 -7.51
C ASP A 422 23.69 -0.92 -8.74
N ARG A 423 24.19 0.29 -8.49
CA ARG A 423 24.71 1.18 -9.53
C ARG A 423 25.77 0.52 -10.41
N ALA A 424 26.60 -0.33 -9.83
CA ALA A 424 27.61 -1.08 -10.57
C ALA A 424 27.00 -2.05 -11.61
N CYS A 425 25.75 -2.48 -11.41
CA CYS A 425 25.01 -3.41 -12.26
C CYS A 425 24.07 -2.72 -13.25
N HIS A 426 23.98 -1.39 -13.26
CA HIS A 426 23.04 -0.66 -14.11
C HIS A 426 23.32 -0.81 -15.62
N THR A 427 24.57 -0.99 -15.97
CA THR A 427 25.02 -1.06 -17.37
C THR A 427 25.77 -2.35 -17.63
N SER A 428 26.03 -2.62 -18.92
CA SER A 428 26.78 -3.81 -19.32
C SER A 428 28.19 -3.82 -18.72
N GLN A 429 28.61 -4.99 -18.25
CA GLN A 429 29.97 -5.25 -17.73
C GLN A 429 30.85 -5.95 -18.76
N LEU A 430 30.46 -5.97 -20.03
CA LEU A 430 31.22 -6.61 -21.11
C LEU A 430 32.55 -5.89 -21.36
N ALA A 431 33.58 -6.67 -21.64
CA ALA A 431 34.89 -6.13 -22.01
C ALA A 431 34.82 -5.30 -23.31
N PRO A 432 35.62 -4.22 -23.43
CA PRO A 432 35.66 -3.41 -24.65
C PRO A 432 35.96 -4.27 -25.88
N GLY A 433 35.17 -4.13 -26.94
CA GLY A 433 35.31 -4.89 -28.18
C GLY A 433 34.53 -6.20 -28.25
N THR A 434 33.85 -6.59 -27.18
CA THR A 434 32.94 -7.76 -27.21
C THR A 434 31.69 -7.44 -28.02
N PRO A 435 31.21 -8.32 -28.91
CA PRO A 435 29.94 -8.11 -29.62
C PRO A 435 28.79 -7.94 -28.61
N LEU A 436 27.96 -6.91 -28.82
CA LEU A 436 26.83 -6.60 -27.93
C LEU A 436 25.69 -7.61 -28.16
N PRO A 437 25.25 -8.35 -27.13
CA PRO A 437 24.17 -9.33 -27.27
C PRO A 437 22.82 -8.70 -27.60
N SER A 438 22.58 -7.45 -27.19
CA SER A 438 21.35 -6.70 -27.47
C SER A 438 21.60 -5.19 -27.44
N LEU A 439 20.61 -4.42 -27.93
CA LEU A 439 20.65 -2.95 -27.88
C LEU A 439 20.69 -2.41 -26.42
N LEU A 440 20.20 -3.17 -25.45
CA LEU A 440 20.26 -2.79 -24.03
C LEU A 440 21.69 -2.69 -23.51
N HIS A 441 22.61 -3.48 -24.07
CA HIS A 441 24.03 -3.47 -23.67
C HIS A 441 24.80 -2.25 -24.24
N ALA A 442 24.21 -1.55 -25.22
CA ALA A 442 24.79 -0.34 -25.77
C ALA A 442 24.52 0.92 -24.93
N CYS A 443 23.56 0.83 -23.98
CA CYS A 443 23.19 1.97 -23.14
C CYS A 443 24.29 2.26 -22.10
N THR A 444 24.56 3.55 -21.89
CA THR A 444 25.59 4.03 -20.95
C THR A 444 25.04 4.41 -19.58
N ALA A 445 23.72 4.57 -19.46
CA ALA A 445 23.03 4.85 -18.21
C ALA A 445 21.95 3.78 -17.93
N GLY A 446 21.78 3.42 -16.68
CA GLY A 446 20.78 2.40 -16.28
C GLY A 446 19.34 2.81 -16.58
N GLU A 447 19.04 4.10 -16.48
CA GLU A 447 17.73 4.66 -16.85
C GLU A 447 17.44 4.47 -18.33
N ASP A 448 18.46 4.63 -19.19
CA ASP A 448 18.34 4.40 -20.64
C ASP A 448 18.12 2.92 -20.95
N VAL A 449 18.75 2.01 -20.18
CA VAL A 449 18.52 0.55 -20.31
C VAL A 449 17.06 0.22 -20.04
N LEU A 450 16.49 0.72 -18.95
CA LEU A 450 15.09 0.48 -18.61
C LEU A 450 14.15 1.12 -19.63
N ALA A 451 14.41 2.36 -20.03
CA ALA A 451 13.63 3.07 -21.04
C ALA A 451 13.63 2.34 -22.39
N GLN A 452 14.82 1.89 -22.85
CA GLN A 452 14.97 1.13 -24.09
C GLN A 452 14.24 -0.22 -24.04
N TYR A 453 14.30 -0.93 -22.89
CA TYR A 453 13.55 -2.16 -22.68
C TYR A 453 12.04 -1.94 -22.80
N LEU A 454 11.51 -0.91 -22.13
CA LEU A 454 10.09 -0.58 -22.18
C LEU A 454 9.64 -0.18 -23.60
N GLN A 455 10.49 0.54 -24.33
CA GLN A 455 10.22 0.95 -25.70
C GLN A 455 10.18 -0.25 -26.66
N GLN A 456 11.02 -1.27 -26.46
CA GLN A 456 10.98 -2.52 -27.21
C GLN A 456 9.70 -3.32 -26.95
N GLN A 457 9.23 -3.32 -25.69
CA GLN A 457 8.03 -4.06 -25.31
C GLN A 457 6.75 -3.37 -25.80
N GLN A 458 6.64 -2.08 -25.58
CA GLN A 458 5.47 -1.27 -25.97
C GLN A 458 5.89 0.19 -26.19
N PRO A 459 6.00 0.64 -27.44
CA PRO A 459 6.48 1.98 -27.76
C PRO A 459 5.41 3.05 -27.49
N ARG A 460 5.14 3.36 -26.24
CA ARG A 460 4.16 4.36 -25.80
C ARG A 460 4.75 5.27 -24.73
N VAL A 461 4.04 6.36 -24.43
CA VAL A 461 4.48 7.32 -23.43
C VAL A 461 4.75 6.60 -22.11
N SER A 462 5.99 6.64 -21.66
CA SER A 462 6.40 6.02 -20.41
C SER A 462 7.32 6.94 -19.61
N SER A 463 7.15 6.91 -18.30
CA SER A 463 8.17 7.36 -17.37
C SER A 463 8.86 6.14 -16.77
N SER A 464 10.17 6.18 -16.67
CA SER A 464 10.97 5.12 -16.08
C SER A 464 11.89 5.69 -15.01
N HIS A 465 11.94 5.04 -13.87
CA HIS A 465 12.79 5.43 -12.75
C HIS A 465 13.56 4.22 -12.25
N LEU A 466 14.84 4.39 -12.03
CA LEU A 466 15.72 3.37 -11.52
C LEU A 466 16.30 3.84 -10.18
N LEU A 467 16.08 3.05 -9.10
CA LEU A 467 16.55 3.36 -7.75
C LEU A 467 17.47 2.24 -7.25
N GLN A 468 18.53 2.62 -6.57
CA GLN A 468 19.46 1.69 -5.96
C GLN A 468 18.89 1.09 -4.67
N ALA A 469 18.16 1.88 -3.89
CA ALA A 469 17.62 1.46 -2.60
C ALA A 469 16.51 0.41 -2.79
N PRO A 470 16.69 -0.82 -2.27
CA PRO A 470 15.66 -1.87 -2.33
C PRO A 470 14.49 -1.54 -1.38
N CYS A 471 13.36 -2.24 -1.59
CA CYS A 471 12.27 -2.20 -0.63
C CYS A 471 12.64 -2.98 0.64
N LYS A 472 12.43 -2.39 1.81
CA LYS A 472 12.68 -3.05 3.10
C LYS A 472 11.51 -3.96 3.45
N VAL A 473 11.83 -5.21 3.83
CA VAL A 473 10.85 -6.25 4.18
C VAL A 473 11.21 -6.93 5.51
N ALA A 474 11.87 -6.15 6.39
CA ALA A 474 12.21 -6.62 7.73
C ALA A 474 10.93 -6.88 8.58
N PRO A 475 11.00 -7.74 9.62
CA PRO A 475 9.87 -7.95 10.52
C PRO A 475 9.27 -6.62 11.01
N PRO A 476 7.93 -6.52 11.13
CA PRO A 476 6.91 -7.58 11.16
C PRO A 476 6.42 -8.08 9.80
N TYR A 477 7.17 -7.84 8.73
CA TYR A 477 6.81 -8.35 7.40
C TYR A 477 6.71 -9.90 7.43
N PRO A 478 5.66 -10.52 6.84
CA PRO A 478 5.50 -11.97 6.84
C PRO A 478 6.59 -12.66 6.01
N ARG A 479 6.98 -13.86 6.41
CA ARG A 479 7.97 -14.67 5.67
C ARG A 479 7.35 -15.32 4.44
N LEU A 480 7.19 -14.56 3.38
CA LEU A 480 6.57 -15.00 2.14
C LEU A 480 7.59 -15.51 1.11
N PHE A 481 8.85 -15.14 1.26
CA PHE A 481 9.88 -15.38 0.25
C PHE A 481 10.34 -16.82 0.21
N SER A 482 10.59 -17.31 -1.00
CA SER A 482 11.15 -18.65 -1.22
C SER A 482 12.56 -18.78 -0.64
N PRO A 483 12.95 -19.97 -0.12
CA PRO A 483 14.25 -20.18 0.52
C PRO A 483 15.46 -20.04 -0.40
N GLY A 484 15.28 -19.95 -1.72
CA GLY A 484 16.32 -19.72 -2.71
C GLY A 484 16.73 -18.26 -2.90
N LEU A 485 16.29 -17.33 -2.03
CA LEU A 485 16.66 -15.92 -2.07
C LEU A 485 17.70 -15.59 -1.00
N SER A 486 18.60 -14.68 -1.34
CA SER A 486 19.56 -14.11 -0.38
C SER A 486 18.86 -13.18 0.62
N ARG A 487 19.59 -12.67 1.61
CA ARG A 487 19.11 -11.67 2.56
C ARG A 487 18.66 -10.37 1.87
N GLU A 488 19.29 -10.03 0.75
CA GLU A 488 18.97 -8.88 -0.09
C GLU A 488 17.88 -9.18 -1.14
N GLY A 489 17.29 -10.37 -1.12
CA GLY A 489 16.23 -10.77 -2.05
C GLY A 489 16.72 -11.12 -3.47
N LEU A 490 18.00 -11.36 -3.66
CA LEU A 490 18.58 -11.77 -4.94
C LEU A 490 18.49 -13.30 -5.10
N LEU A 491 18.42 -13.77 -6.34
CA LEU A 491 18.38 -15.20 -6.66
C LEU A 491 19.74 -15.86 -6.30
N ALA A 492 19.72 -16.79 -5.37
CA ALA A 492 20.95 -17.51 -4.98
C ALA A 492 21.15 -18.75 -5.86
N ASP A 493 22.35 -18.87 -6.44
CA ASP A 493 22.79 -20.10 -7.11
C ASP A 493 23.23 -21.10 -6.05
N GLY A 494 22.41 -22.08 -5.68
CA GLY A 494 22.82 -23.17 -4.81
C GLY A 494 21.89 -23.47 -3.64
N ALA A 495 22.48 -23.93 -2.51
CA ALA A 495 21.74 -24.39 -1.35
C ALA A 495 20.87 -23.28 -0.72
N PRO A 496 19.70 -23.62 -0.17
CA PRO A 496 18.78 -22.65 0.42
C PRO A 496 19.50 -21.83 1.50
N CYS A 497 19.54 -20.52 1.29
CA CYS A 497 20.02 -19.59 2.29
C CYS A 497 18.99 -19.54 3.42
N GLY A 498 19.32 -20.08 4.61
CA GLY A 498 18.40 -20.10 5.76
C GLY A 498 18.16 -18.74 6.42
N ALA A 499 18.73 -17.66 5.85
CA ALA A 499 18.56 -16.30 6.36
C ALA A 499 17.20 -15.72 5.97
N ALA A 500 16.63 -14.92 6.87
CA ALA A 500 15.43 -14.16 6.56
C ALA A 500 15.77 -13.05 5.53
N VAL A 501 14.90 -12.87 4.55
CA VAL A 501 15.00 -11.77 3.58
C VAL A 501 14.67 -10.46 4.29
N GLU A 502 15.52 -9.45 4.17
CA GLU A 502 15.35 -8.14 4.82
C GLU A 502 15.06 -7.01 3.83
N SER A 503 15.47 -7.21 2.59
CA SER A 503 15.20 -6.27 1.51
C SER A 503 15.02 -7.02 0.20
N VAL A 504 14.32 -6.41 -0.76
CA VAL A 504 14.07 -7.02 -2.07
C VAL A 504 14.13 -6.00 -3.19
N PRO A 505 14.68 -6.36 -4.36
CA PRO A 505 14.50 -5.59 -5.57
C PRO A 505 13.04 -5.72 -6.02
N VAL A 506 12.43 -4.62 -6.42
CA VAL A 506 11.02 -4.57 -6.82
C VAL A 506 10.86 -3.77 -8.09
N LEU A 507 10.17 -4.34 -9.06
CA LEU A 507 9.68 -3.58 -10.21
C LEU A 507 8.19 -3.35 -10.03
N GLY A 508 7.76 -2.08 -10.09
CA GLY A 508 6.37 -1.67 -10.07
C GLY A 508 6.00 -0.92 -11.35
N ALA A 509 4.83 -1.19 -11.88
CA ALA A 509 4.32 -0.52 -13.08
C ALA A 509 2.88 -0.08 -12.89
N LEU A 510 2.58 1.19 -13.18
CA LEU A 510 1.24 1.70 -13.42
C LEU A 510 1.01 1.78 -14.92
N CYS A 511 -0.12 1.26 -15.38
CA CYS A 511 -0.39 1.18 -16.79
C CYS A 511 -1.85 1.56 -17.11
N SER A 512 -2.04 2.49 -18.02
CA SER A 512 -3.31 2.70 -18.69
C SER A 512 -3.36 1.74 -19.90
N SER A 513 -4.22 0.72 -19.87
CA SER A 513 -4.20 -0.34 -20.87
C SER A 513 -5.59 -0.83 -21.26
N SER A 514 -5.66 -1.48 -22.43
CA SER A 514 -6.90 -2.10 -22.92
C SER A 514 -7.39 -3.29 -22.07
N ALA A 515 -6.59 -3.79 -21.12
CA ALA A 515 -7.00 -4.80 -20.15
C ALA A 515 -8.20 -4.34 -19.30
N LEU A 516 -8.30 -3.04 -19.05
CA LEU A 516 -9.42 -2.44 -18.31
C LEU A 516 -10.77 -2.55 -19.03
N THR A 517 -10.79 -2.64 -20.36
CA THR A 517 -12.03 -2.89 -21.10
C THR A 517 -12.74 -4.13 -20.59
N ARG A 518 -11.98 -5.22 -20.41
CA ARG A 518 -12.54 -6.48 -19.93
C ARG A 518 -12.90 -6.41 -18.45
N ALA A 519 -12.00 -5.92 -17.61
CA ALA A 519 -12.22 -5.88 -16.16
C ALA A 519 -13.44 -5.02 -15.77
N LEU A 520 -13.56 -3.83 -16.35
CA LEU A 520 -14.71 -2.94 -16.11
C LEU A 520 -15.98 -3.46 -16.78
N GLY A 521 -15.86 -4.05 -17.98
CA GLY A 521 -16.96 -4.66 -18.70
C GLY A 521 -17.54 -5.88 -17.97
N ASP A 522 -16.69 -6.73 -17.40
CA ASP A 522 -17.12 -7.89 -16.61
C ASP A 522 -17.82 -7.41 -15.32
N LEU A 523 -17.28 -6.40 -14.62
CA LEU A 523 -17.91 -5.81 -13.45
C LEU A 523 -19.28 -5.20 -13.79
N ALA A 524 -19.40 -4.45 -14.89
CA ALA A 524 -20.67 -3.92 -15.38
C ALA A 524 -21.66 -5.03 -15.76
N GLY A 525 -21.16 -6.10 -16.37
CA GLY A 525 -21.96 -7.28 -16.74
C GLY A 525 -22.49 -8.03 -15.53
N GLU A 526 -21.73 -8.10 -14.43
CA GLU A 526 -22.18 -8.69 -13.18
C GLU A 526 -23.18 -7.77 -12.46
N LEU A 527 -22.91 -6.48 -12.38
CA LEU A 527 -23.84 -5.50 -11.81
C LEU A 527 -25.21 -5.54 -12.51
N SER A 528 -25.23 -5.63 -13.84
CA SER A 528 -26.47 -5.71 -14.61
C SER A 528 -27.33 -6.95 -14.37
N LYS A 529 -26.74 -8.04 -13.85
CA LYS A 529 -27.42 -9.30 -13.54
C LYS A 529 -27.96 -9.37 -12.12
N LEU A 530 -27.54 -8.44 -11.26
CA LEU A 530 -27.98 -8.42 -9.87
C LEU A 530 -29.43 -7.95 -9.78
N ASP A 531 -30.25 -8.75 -9.10
CA ASP A 531 -31.58 -8.33 -8.70
C ASP A 531 -31.49 -7.50 -7.41
N VAL A 532 -31.32 -6.20 -7.57
CA VAL A 532 -31.11 -5.26 -6.46
C VAL A 532 -32.29 -5.24 -5.51
N ARG A 533 -33.49 -5.62 -5.97
CA ARG A 533 -34.69 -5.74 -5.10
C ARG A 533 -34.52 -6.77 -3.99
N ARG A 534 -33.64 -7.78 -4.19
CA ARG A 534 -33.27 -8.74 -3.16
C ARG A 534 -32.31 -8.18 -2.12
N CYS A 535 -31.75 -7.01 -2.38
CA CYS A 535 -30.83 -6.30 -1.48
C CYS A 535 -31.52 -5.08 -0.87
N ALA A 536 -32.74 -5.23 -0.38
CA ALA A 536 -33.52 -4.14 0.18
C ALA A 536 -32.78 -3.36 1.29
N SER A 537 -31.94 -4.05 2.08
CA SER A 537 -31.10 -3.44 3.11
C SER A 537 -29.96 -2.57 2.53
N PHE A 538 -29.46 -2.89 1.34
CA PHE A 538 -28.48 -2.07 0.62
C PHE A 538 -29.13 -0.75 0.13
N LEU A 539 -30.32 -0.83 -0.45
CA LEU A 539 -31.08 0.35 -0.86
C LEU A 539 -31.53 1.18 0.33
N ALA A 540 -31.99 0.52 1.41
CA ALA A 540 -32.38 1.22 2.65
C ALA A 540 -31.19 1.96 3.31
N ALA A 541 -29.97 1.62 2.96
CA ALA A 541 -28.76 2.30 3.42
C ALA A 541 -28.50 3.66 2.74
N GLY A 542 -29.35 4.09 1.79
CA GLY A 542 -29.31 5.42 1.19
C GLY A 542 -28.88 5.47 -0.27
N VAL A 543 -28.79 4.32 -0.96
CA VAL A 543 -28.50 4.24 -2.40
C VAL A 543 -29.81 4.09 -3.17
N GLU A 544 -30.07 4.96 -4.14
CA GLU A 544 -31.25 4.87 -5.00
C GLU A 544 -31.01 3.95 -6.21
N GLN A 545 -32.09 3.37 -6.75
CA GLN A 545 -32.01 2.56 -7.96
C GLN A 545 -31.47 3.36 -9.17
N ALA A 546 -31.82 4.63 -9.27
CA ALA A 546 -31.34 5.51 -10.31
C ALA A 546 -29.80 5.67 -10.27
N GLU A 547 -29.24 5.79 -9.09
CA GLU A 547 -27.79 5.89 -8.88
C GLU A 547 -27.05 4.63 -9.33
N LEU A 548 -27.63 3.44 -9.09
CA LEU A 548 -27.09 2.18 -9.60
C LEU A 548 -27.15 2.09 -11.14
N ASP A 549 -28.23 2.58 -11.74
CA ASP A 549 -28.37 2.60 -13.20
C ASP A 549 -27.39 3.59 -13.84
N GLU A 550 -27.15 4.74 -13.22
CA GLU A 550 -26.13 5.72 -13.63
C GLU A 550 -24.71 5.12 -13.48
N ALA A 551 -24.41 4.47 -12.35
CA ALA A 551 -23.14 3.81 -12.13
C ALA A 551 -22.87 2.70 -13.17
N LEU A 552 -23.90 1.94 -13.53
CA LEU A 552 -23.80 0.94 -14.59
C LEU A 552 -23.47 1.55 -15.96
N GLN A 553 -24.11 2.68 -16.29
CA GLN A 553 -23.86 3.41 -17.54
C GLN A 553 -22.42 3.97 -17.56
N GLU A 554 -21.98 4.57 -16.44
CA GLU A 554 -20.62 5.13 -16.36
C GLU A 554 -19.54 4.03 -16.41
N LEU A 555 -19.76 2.88 -15.76
CA LEU A 555 -18.85 1.73 -15.89
C LEU A 555 -18.72 1.25 -17.34
N ARG A 556 -19.82 1.21 -18.09
CA ARG A 556 -19.80 0.86 -19.51
C ARG A 556 -19.08 1.93 -20.33
N SER A 557 -19.32 3.20 -20.05
CA SER A 557 -18.63 4.33 -20.65
C SER A 557 -17.12 4.27 -20.39
N LEU A 558 -16.73 4.04 -19.13
CA LEU A 558 -15.33 3.84 -18.75
C LEU A 558 -14.71 2.66 -19.51
N ALA A 559 -15.36 1.51 -19.57
CA ALA A 559 -14.86 0.35 -20.32
C ALA A 559 -14.65 0.67 -21.80
N GLN A 560 -15.56 1.41 -22.42
CA GLN A 560 -15.46 1.83 -23.82
C GLN A 560 -14.25 2.74 -24.09
N ARG A 561 -13.89 3.62 -23.14
CA ARG A 561 -12.71 4.51 -23.27
C ARG A 561 -11.39 3.73 -23.42
N TYR A 562 -11.33 2.48 -22.95
CA TYR A 562 -10.16 1.60 -23.07
C TYR A 562 -10.22 0.65 -24.27
N GLN A 563 -11.33 0.64 -25.02
CA GLN A 563 -11.37 -0.10 -26.26
C GLN A 563 -10.34 0.49 -27.23
N SER A 564 -9.59 -0.37 -27.87
CA SER A 564 -8.72 0.02 -28.98
C SER A 564 -9.62 0.49 -30.10
N GLY A 565 -9.96 1.78 -30.12
CA GLY A 565 -10.71 2.37 -31.23
C GLY A 565 -9.91 2.14 -32.50
N GLY A 566 -10.48 1.44 -33.44
CA GLY A 566 -10.12 1.53 -34.83
C GLY A 566 -10.53 2.90 -35.35
N LEU A 567 -9.76 3.92 -34.99
CA LEU A 567 -9.72 5.18 -35.67
C LEU A 567 -8.31 5.31 -36.24
N GLY A 568 -8.26 5.43 -37.52
CA GLY A 568 -7.08 5.38 -38.37
C GLY A 568 -5.89 6.16 -37.82
N ASP A 569 -4.76 5.60 -38.08
CA ASP A 569 -3.44 6.18 -37.95
C ASP A 569 -3.35 7.60 -38.51
#